data_d95336743722ed7b2f2ddc084bc9e794
#
_entry.id   d95336743722ed7b2f2ddc084bc9e794
#
_cell.length_a   1.000
_cell.length_b   1.000
_cell.length_c   1.000
_cell.angle_alpha   90.00
_cell.angle_beta   90.00
_cell.angle_gamma   90.00
#
_symmetry.space_group_name_H-M   'P 1'
#
loop_
_entity.id
_entity.type
_entity.pdbx_description
1 polymer ?
#
loop_
_entity_poly.entity_id
_entity_poly.type
_entity_poly.pdbx_seq_one_letter_code
_entity_poly.pdbx_strand_id
1 'polypeptide(L)'
;MIHTMRIISQNVTNYGIEVPKDTIFRINLAWCNSIDELKVMLQKHRDNKIFLDLPIKRIKTPNNRYTLDDLIPIILSHQQIKYFAISNVESSDDLKDFIKKLPPNITLVPKIESPIAIKNISDIVNALPTKERILMLDHDDLFSAILKNNEPTDVFKKYVQQLVDYCNSNKITLLRTIGVMFSDEEKRISEYIK
;
A
#
# COMPACT_ATOMS: atom_id res chain seq x y z
N MET A 1 -0.57 19.98 -13.90
CA MET A 1 0.05 19.95 -12.54
C MET A 1 0.06 18.50 -12.07
N ILE A 2 1.24 17.95 -11.83
CA ILE A 2 1.37 16.62 -11.23
C ILE A 2 1.01 16.80 -9.75
N HIS A 3 -0.17 16.35 -9.36
CA HIS A 3 -0.54 16.32 -7.94
C HIS A 3 0.30 15.25 -7.25
N THR A 4 1.30 15.68 -6.52
CA THR A 4 2.12 14.78 -5.70
C THR A 4 1.29 14.31 -4.52
N MET A 5 0.96 13.02 -4.46
CA MET A 5 0.31 12.43 -3.29
C MET A 5 1.33 12.37 -2.14
N ARG A 6 1.01 13.03 -1.02
CA ARG A 6 1.81 12.94 0.20
C ARG A 6 1.17 11.94 1.14
N ILE A 7 1.82 10.80 1.32
CA ILE A 7 1.33 9.72 2.18
C ILE A 7 2.26 9.59 3.38
N ILE A 8 1.69 9.69 4.58
CA ILE A 8 2.40 9.54 5.85
C ILE A 8 1.91 8.27 6.53
N SER A 9 2.83 7.41 6.91
CA SER A 9 2.51 6.15 7.62
C SER A 9 2.22 6.40 9.09
N GLN A 10 1.35 5.58 9.68
CA GLN A 10 0.99 5.62 11.10
C GLN A 10 2.19 5.58 12.05
N ASN A 11 3.32 4.99 11.67
CA ASN A 11 4.53 4.93 12.49
C ASN A 11 5.03 6.31 12.92
N VAL A 12 4.74 7.36 12.13
CA VAL A 12 5.13 8.74 12.45
C VAL A 12 4.50 9.21 13.76
N THR A 13 3.32 8.73 14.10
CA THR A 13 2.63 9.10 15.34
C THR A 13 3.35 8.62 16.60
N ASN A 14 4.21 7.60 16.49
CA ASN A 14 5.01 7.10 17.61
C ASN A 14 6.08 8.11 18.06
N TYR A 15 6.39 9.08 17.22
CA TYR A 15 7.39 10.13 17.50
C TYR A 15 6.74 11.46 17.94
N GLY A 16 5.41 11.47 18.19
CA GLY A 16 4.70 12.69 18.57
C GLY A 16 4.58 13.73 17.45
N ILE A 17 4.87 13.34 16.20
CA ILE A 17 4.78 14.23 15.03
C ILE A 17 3.31 14.38 14.64
N GLU A 18 2.85 15.63 14.55
CA GLU A 18 1.54 15.93 14.01
C GLU A 18 1.48 15.66 12.51
N VAL A 19 0.41 14.97 12.09
CA VAL A 19 0.17 14.70 10.66
C VAL A 19 -0.49 15.93 10.03
N PRO A 20 0.14 16.57 9.01
CA PRO A 20 -0.46 17.71 8.33
C PRO A 20 -1.81 17.36 7.69
N LYS A 21 -2.78 18.27 7.75
CA LYS A 21 -4.16 18.03 7.28
C LYS A 21 -4.28 17.78 5.78
N ASP A 22 -3.34 18.28 4.97
CA ASP A 22 -3.29 18.13 3.52
C ASP A 22 -2.65 16.81 3.07
N THR A 23 -2.25 15.96 4.01
CA THR A 23 -1.63 14.67 3.72
C THR A 23 -2.62 13.51 3.82
N ILE A 24 -2.28 12.42 3.16
CA ILE A 24 -2.99 11.15 3.28
C ILE A 24 -2.36 10.36 4.42
N PHE A 25 -3.14 9.97 5.40
CA PHE A 25 -2.67 9.15 6.50
C PHE A 25 -2.87 7.66 6.19
N ARG A 26 -1.76 6.91 6.12
CA ARG A 26 -1.77 5.47 5.85
C ARG A 26 -1.84 4.69 7.15
N ILE A 27 -2.87 3.87 7.28
CA ILE A 27 -3.05 2.89 8.35
C ILE A 27 -2.74 1.51 7.79
N ASN A 28 -1.67 0.89 8.24
CA ASN A 28 -1.35 -0.49 7.92
C ASN A 28 -2.04 -1.42 8.92
N LEU A 29 -3.04 -2.15 8.47
CA LEU A 29 -3.88 -3.00 9.31
C LEU A 29 -3.10 -4.17 9.93
N ALA A 30 -1.93 -4.53 9.42
CA ALA A 30 -1.06 -5.49 10.09
C ALA A 30 -0.62 -5.03 11.50
N TRP A 31 -0.55 -3.71 11.73
CA TRP A 31 -0.14 -3.09 12.99
C TRP A 31 -1.32 -2.56 13.82
N CYS A 32 -2.54 -2.81 13.37
CA CYS A 32 -3.75 -2.43 14.07
C CYS A 32 -4.34 -3.68 14.73
N ASN A 33 -4.43 -3.71 16.05
CA ASN A 33 -4.73 -4.95 16.79
C ASN A 33 -6.24 -5.26 16.87
N SER A 34 -7.09 -4.26 16.63
CA SER A 34 -8.54 -4.45 16.69
C SER A 34 -9.29 -3.40 15.86
N ILE A 35 -10.56 -3.69 15.59
CA ILE A 35 -11.49 -2.72 14.95
C ILE A 35 -11.66 -1.47 15.82
N ASP A 36 -11.64 -1.61 17.14
CA ASP A 36 -11.79 -0.46 18.03
C ASP A 36 -10.54 0.44 18.00
N GLU A 37 -9.35 -0.14 17.93
CA GLU A 37 -8.12 0.62 17.68
C GLU A 37 -8.17 1.35 16.33
N LEU A 38 -8.67 0.69 15.29
CA LEU A 38 -8.87 1.31 13.98
C LEU A 38 -9.81 2.52 14.08
N LYS A 39 -10.96 2.38 14.77
CA LYS A 39 -11.91 3.49 14.98
C LYS A 39 -11.27 4.66 15.72
N VAL A 40 -10.47 4.40 16.75
CA VAL A 40 -9.73 5.44 17.48
C VAL A 40 -8.77 6.19 16.56
N MET A 41 -8.01 5.48 15.72
CA MET A 41 -7.13 6.12 14.74
C MET A 41 -7.91 6.94 13.71
N LEU A 42 -9.02 6.43 13.19
CA LEU A 42 -9.88 7.13 12.24
C LEU A 42 -10.45 8.41 12.85
N GLN A 43 -10.89 8.37 14.12
CA GLN A 43 -11.37 9.56 14.83
C GLN A 43 -10.27 10.59 15.06
N LYS A 44 -9.08 10.15 15.44
CA LYS A 44 -7.91 11.03 15.64
C LYS A 44 -7.52 11.75 14.34
N HIS A 45 -7.61 11.07 13.19
CA HIS A 45 -7.23 11.57 11.87
C HIS A 45 -8.45 11.90 10.99
N ARG A 46 -9.56 12.34 11.60
CA ARG A 46 -10.81 12.64 10.89
C ARG A 46 -10.68 13.71 9.79
N ASP A 47 -9.71 14.60 9.92
CA ASP A 47 -9.45 15.71 8.98
C ASP A 47 -8.50 15.31 7.85
N ASN A 48 -7.90 14.11 7.93
CA ASN A 48 -7.03 13.58 6.89
C ASN A 48 -7.80 12.64 5.93
N LYS A 49 -7.36 12.58 4.67
CA LYS A 49 -7.73 11.45 3.83
C LYS A 49 -7.02 10.20 4.35
N ILE A 50 -7.74 9.10 4.41
CA ILE A 50 -7.21 7.83 4.94
C ILE A 50 -6.91 6.86 3.79
N PHE A 51 -5.76 6.21 3.91
CA PHE A 51 -5.30 5.11 3.10
C PHE A 51 -5.23 3.86 3.99
N LEU A 52 -6.18 2.94 3.84
CA LEU A 52 -6.14 1.64 4.53
C LEU A 52 -5.28 0.67 3.73
N ASP A 53 -4.39 -0.04 4.40
CA ASP A 53 -3.51 -1.05 3.79
C ASP A 53 -3.79 -2.41 4.44
N LEU A 54 -4.47 -3.29 3.68
CA LEU A 54 -4.86 -4.62 4.13
C LEU A 54 -3.77 -5.65 3.78
N PRO A 55 -3.14 -6.27 4.80
CA PRO A 55 -2.12 -7.29 4.60
C PRO A 55 -2.77 -8.64 4.24
N ILE A 56 -2.84 -8.97 2.96
CA ILE A 56 -3.32 -10.26 2.49
C ILE A 56 -2.15 -11.23 2.37
N LYS A 57 -2.34 -12.49 2.75
CA LYS A 57 -1.33 -13.57 2.67
C LYS A 57 -0.02 -13.25 3.42
N ARG A 58 -0.06 -12.28 4.36
CA ARG A 58 1.12 -11.92 5.15
C ARG A 58 1.44 -13.01 6.17
N ILE A 59 2.69 -13.47 6.20
CA ILE A 59 3.18 -14.50 7.13
C ILE A 59 4.11 -13.94 8.21
N LYS A 60 4.78 -12.81 7.95
CA LYS A 60 5.68 -12.15 8.91
C LYS A 60 4.90 -11.29 9.92
N THR A 61 5.35 -11.26 11.17
CA THR A 61 4.78 -10.40 12.22
C THR A 61 5.15 -8.92 12.02
N PRO A 62 4.29 -7.97 12.48
CA PRO A 62 2.91 -8.20 12.92
C PRO A 62 2.02 -8.63 11.75
N ASN A 63 1.03 -9.47 12.02
CA ASN A 63 0.18 -10.05 10.99
C ASN A 63 -1.30 -10.10 11.41
N ASN A 64 -1.79 -9.06 12.05
CA ASN A 64 -3.21 -8.93 12.35
C ASN A 64 -4.04 -9.15 11.10
N ARG A 65 -5.11 -9.93 11.24
CA ARG A 65 -5.93 -10.35 10.10
C ARG A 65 -7.30 -9.74 10.21
N TYR A 66 -7.71 -9.11 9.13
CA TYR A 66 -9.06 -8.61 8.93
C TYR A 66 -9.60 -9.20 7.64
N THR A 67 -10.89 -9.49 7.61
CA THR A 67 -11.59 -9.80 6.36
C THR A 67 -12.09 -8.51 5.73
N LEU A 68 -12.37 -8.54 4.43
CA LEU A 68 -13.03 -7.41 3.78
C LEU A 68 -14.40 -7.12 4.42
N ASP A 69 -15.13 -8.17 4.83
CA ASP A 69 -16.46 -8.05 5.44
C ASP A 69 -16.41 -7.36 6.82
N ASP A 70 -15.33 -7.53 7.59
CA ASP A 70 -15.11 -6.79 8.83
C ASP A 70 -14.91 -5.28 8.57
N LEU A 71 -14.32 -4.94 7.44
CA LEU A 71 -13.91 -3.56 7.11
C LEU A 71 -15.00 -2.77 6.37
N ILE A 72 -15.89 -3.42 5.62
CA ILE A 72 -16.96 -2.73 4.87
C ILE A 72 -17.81 -1.81 5.75
N PRO A 73 -18.31 -2.22 6.93
CA PRO A 73 -19.07 -1.32 7.80
C PRO A 73 -18.27 -0.09 8.23
N ILE A 74 -16.97 -0.25 8.46
CA ILE A 74 -16.07 0.84 8.83
C ILE A 74 -15.87 1.80 7.66
N ILE A 75 -15.63 1.27 6.47
CA ILE A 75 -15.45 2.06 5.25
C ILE A 75 -16.71 2.88 4.94
N LEU A 76 -17.89 2.30 5.07
CA LEU A 76 -19.15 2.98 4.83
C LEU A 76 -19.44 4.09 5.83
N SER A 77 -19.02 3.92 7.08
CA SER A 77 -19.26 4.91 8.17
C SER A 77 -18.19 6.02 8.24
N HIS A 78 -17.08 5.90 7.51
CA HIS A 78 -15.95 6.85 7.59
C HIS A 78 -15.60 7.40 6.21
N GLN A 79 -16.24 8.48 5.82
CA GLN A 79 -16.10 9.09 4.49
C GLN A 79 -14.67 9.61 4.17
N GLN A 80 -13.81 9.81 5.17
CA GLN A 80 -12.40 10.18 4.97
C GLN A 80 -11.56 9.04 4.40
N ILE A 81 -12.00 7.77 4.47
CA ILE A 81 -11.33 6.67 3.80
C ILE A 81 -11.52 6.85 2.29
N LYS A 82 -10.42 6.99 1.55
CA LYS A 82 -10.41 7.22 0.10
C LYS A 82 -9.66 6.14 -0.67
N TYR A 83 -8.69 5.51 -0.04
CA TYR A 83 -7.82 4.53 -0.66
C TYR A 83 -7.83 3.23 0.14
N PHE A 84 -7.88 2.13 -0.57
CA PHE A 84 -7.84 0.80 0.03
C PHE A 84 -6.79 -0.03 -0.71
N ALA A 85 -5.66 -0.28 -0.07
CA ALA A 85 -4.60 -1.10 -0.63
C ALA A 85 -4.69 -2.53 -0.16
N ILE A 86 -4.33 -3.44 -1.05
CA ILE A 86 -4.21 -4.87 -0.76
C ILE A 86 -2.84 -5.38 -1.18
N SER A 87 -2.20 -6.15 -0.30
CA SER A 87 -0.88 -6.72 -0.58
C SER A 87 -0.95 -8.03 -1.37
N ASN A 88 0.20 -8.44 -1.91
CA ASN A 88 0.36 -9.71 -2.60
C ASN A 88 -0.63 -9.97 -3.75
N VAL A 89 -0.93 -8.93 -4.53
CA VAL A 89 -1.74 -9.05 -5.75
C VAL A 89 -0.85 -9.58 -6.88
N GLU A 90 -1.24 -10.72 -7.46
CA GLU A 90 -0.50 -11.37 -8.53
C GLU A 90 -1.31 -11.55 -9.82
N SER A 91 -2.63 -11.38 -9.73
CA SER A 91 -3.55 -11.49 -10.87
C SER A 91 -4.81 -10.62 -10.67
N SER A 92 -5.60 -10.47 -11.74
CA SER A 92 -6.92 -9.85 -11.67
C SER A 92 -7.90 -10.59 -10.75
N ASP A 93 -7.72 -11.90 -10.58
CA ASP A 93 -8.56 -12.71 -9.70
C ASP A 93 -8.45 -12.28 -8.24
N ASP A 94 -7.29 -11.84 -7.79
CA ASP A 94 -7.07 -11.33 -6.43
C ASP A 94 -7.88 -10.04 -6.16
N LEU A 95 -8.35 -9.36 -7.21
CA LEU A 95 -9.09 -8.09 -7.10
C LEU A 95 -10.61 -8.25 -7.12
N LYS A 96 -11.13 -9.38 -7.63
CA LYS A 96 -12.57 -9.55 -7.96
C LYS A 96 -13.51 -9.24 -6.80
N ASP A 97 -13.25 -9.79 -5.63
CA ASP A 97 -14.09 -9.58 -4.45
C ASP A 97 -14.04 -8.14 -3.95
N PHE A 98 -12.86 -7.50 -4.03
CA PHE A 98 -12.67 -6.11 -3.63
C PHE A 98 -13.41 -5.16 -4.57
N ILE A 99 -13.29 -5.36 -5.88
CA ILE A 99 -14.00 -4.55 -6.89
C ILE A 99 -15.51 -4.67 -6.72
N LYS A 100 -16.00 -5.87 -6.37
CA LYS A 100 -17.44 -6.11 -6.18
C LYS A 100 -17.99 -5.48 -4.90
N LYS A 101 -17.23 -5.49 -3.80
CA LYS A 101 -17.72 -5.13 -2.46
C LYS A 101 -17.36 -3.71 -2.02
N LEU A 102 -16.26 -3.15 -2.51
CA LEU A 102 -15.84 -1.80 -2.12
C LEU A 102 -16.80 -0.74 -2.69
N PRO A 103 -17.13 0.29 -1.90
CA PRO A 103 -17.91 1.42 -2.40
C PRO A 103 -17.22 2.12 -3.56
N PRO A 104 -17.97 2.67 -4.54
CA PRO A 104 -17.40 3.25 -5.79
C PRO A 104 -16.58 4.54 -5.56
N ASN A 105 -16.66 5.13 -4.38
CA ASN A 105 -15.85 6.29 -3.96
C ASN A 105 -14.51 5.92 -3.34
N ILE A 106 -14.20 4.62 -3.23
CA ILE A 106 -12.92 4.11 -2.72
C ILE A 106 -12.06 3.70 -3.92
N THR A 107 -10.84 4.24 -3.96
CA THR A 107 -9.83 3.82 -4.94
C THR A 107 -9.12 2.58 -4.43
N LEU A 108 -9.26 1.45 -5.14
CA LEU A 108 -8.53 0.21 -4.87
C LEU A 108 -7.09 0.34 -5.38
N VAL A 109 -6.12 0.03 -4.51
CA VAL A 109 -4.68 0.16 -4.79
C VAL A 109 -4.00 -1.20 -4.65
N PRO A 110 -3.78 -1.95 -5.73
CA PRO A 110 -3.00 -3.18 -5.70
C PRO A 110 -1.54 -2.88 -5.33
N LYS A 111 -0.99 -3.66 -4.41
CA LYS A 111 0.44 -3.63 -4.10
C LYS A 111 1.17 -4.68 -4.95
N ILE A 112 2.15 -4.20 -5.68
CA ILE A 112 3.00 -5.02 -6.56
C ILE A 112 4.26 -5.37 -5.79
N GLU A 113 4.35 -6.64 -5.38
CA GLU A 113 5.30 -7.14 -4.40
C GLU A 113 6.03 -8.40 -4.86
N SER A 114 5.78 -8.86 -6.09
CA SER A 114 6.41 -10.07 -6.64
C SER A 114 6.73 -9.96 -8.13
N PRO A 115 7.70 -10.76 -8.65
CA PRO A 115 7.95 -10.87 -10.08
C PRO A 115 6.73 -11.31 -10.89
N ILE A 116 5.86 -12.14 -10.30
CA ILE A 116 4.62 -12.61 -10.94
C ILE A 116 3.67 -11.44 -11.15
N ALA A 117 3.49 -10.59 -10.14
CA ALA A 117 2.67 -9.39 -10.24
C ALA A 117 3.12 -8.46 -11.37
N ILE A 118 4.44 -8.29 -11.55
CA ILE A 118 4.99 -7.45 -12.62
C ILE A 118 4.73 -8.08 -13.99
N LYS A 119 4.88 -9.40 -14.13
CA LYS A 119 4.57 -10.11 -15.38
C LYS A 119 3.09 -9.99 -15.75
N ASN A 120 2.20 -9.99 -14.75
CA ASN A 120 0.75 -9.92 -14.92
C ASN A 120 0.19 -8.50 -14.83
N ILE A 121 1.04 -7.48 -14.86
CA ILE A 121 0.64 -6.08 -14.58
C ILE A 121 -0.49 -5.58 -15.46
N SER A 122 -0.52 -5.98 -16.73
CA SER A 122 -1.59 -5.60 -17.66
C SER A 122 -2.94 -6.20 -17.26
N ASP A 123 -2.96 -7.45 -16.83
CA ASP A 123 -4.15 -8.14 -16.35
C ASP A 123 -4.70 -7.47 -15.09
N ILE A 124 -3.81 -7.20 -14.11
CA ILE A 124 -4.14 -6.51 -12.87
C ILE A 124 -4.76 -5.13 -13.14
N VAL A 125 -4.10 -4.33 -14.00
CA VAL A 125 -4.53 -2.95 -14.29
C VAL A 125 -5.83 -2.91 -15.07
N ASN A 126 -6.05 -3.84 -16.00
CA ASN A 126 -7.27 -3.88 -16.80
C ASN A 126 -8.51 -4.24 -15.96
N ALA A 127 -8.34 -4.93 -14.85
CA ALA A 127 -9.43 -5.21 -13.91
C ALA A 127 -9.83 -3.98 -13.07
N LEU A 128 -8.93 -3.00 -12.88
CA LEU A 128 -9.23 -1.82 -12.07
C LEU A 128 -10.24 -0.89 -12.76
N PRO A 129 -11.10 -0.22 -11.96
CA PRO A 129 -11.96 0.85 -12.49
C PRO A 129 -11.15 1.92 -13.21
N THR A 130 -11.70 2.47 -14.30
CA THR A 130 -10.97 3.37 -15.20
C THR A 130 -10.78 4.78 -14.67
N LYS A 131 -11.49 5.19 -13.61
CA LYS A 131 -11.54 6.58 -13.15
C LYS A 131 -10.20 7.07 -12.61
N GLU A 132 -9.55 6.28 -11.77
CA GLU A 132 -8.23 6.59 -11.19
C GLU A 132 -7.52 5.28 -10.94
N ARG A 133 -6.41 5.06 -11.64
CA ARG A 133 -5.62 3.84 -11.48
C ARG A 133 -4.34 4.15 -10.72
N ILE A 134 -4.21 3.53 -9.56
CA ILE A 134 -3.06 3.67 -8.67
C ILE A 134 -2.54 2.30 -8.36
N LEU A 135 -1.23 2.12 -8.46
CA LEU A 135 -0.51 0.96 -8.00
C LEU A 135 0.48 1.37 -6.91
N MET A 136 0.85 0.44 -6.05
CA MET A 136 1.88 0.65 -5.05
C MET A 136 2.97 -0.41 -5.19
N LEU A 137 4.22 0.02 -5.35
CA LEU A 137 5.37 -0.86 -5.33
C LEU A 137 5.97 -0.88 -3.92
N ASP A 138 6.02 -2.06 -3.31
CA ASP A 138 6.82 -2.31 -2.11
C ASP A 138 8.17 -2.91 -2.53
N HIS A 139 9.24 -2.11 -2.41
CA HIS A 139 10.58 -2.50 -2.86
C HIS A 139 11.14 -3.66 -2.03
N ASP A 140 10.92 -3.63 -0.71
CA ASP A 140 11.49 -4.62 0.20
C ASP A 140 10.81 -5.98 0.01
N ASP A 141 9.49 -5.98 -0.17
CA ASP A 141 8.74 -7.21 -0.39
C ASP A 141 9.00 -7.78 -1.80
N LEU A 142 9.14 -6.93 -2.84
CA LEU A 142 9.58 -7.37 -4.17
C LEU A 142 11.00 -7.99 -4.13
N PHE A 143 11.95 -7.31 -3.48
CA PHE A 143 13.32 -7.84 -3.37
C PHE A 143 13.35 -9.16 -2.59
N SER A 144 12.58 -9.26 -1.52
CA SER A 144 12.43 -10.50 -0.74
C SER A 144 11.83 -11.63 -1.58
N ALA A 145 10.86 -11.34 -2.46
CA ALA A 145 10.26 -12.32 -3.35
C ALA A 145 11.27 -12.83 -4.41
N ILE A 146 12.11 -11.94 -4.95
CA ILE A 146 13.20 -12.31 -5.89
C ILE A 146 14.16 -13.29 -5.21
N LEU A 147 14.61 -12.97 -3.99
CA LEU A 147 15.51 -13.87 -3.24
C LEU A 147 14.87 -15.23 -2.96
N LYS A 148 13.60 -15.23 -2.57
CA LYS A 148 12.85 -16.46 -2.27
C LYS A 148 12.64 -17.33 -3.50
N ASN A 149 12.55 -16.73 -4.68
CA ASN A 149 12.45 -17.44 -5.96
C ASN A 149 13.82 -17.90 -6.49
N ASN A 150 14.92 -17.64 -5.79
CA ASN A 150 16.29 -17.88 -6.25
C ASN A 150 16.61 -17.17 -7.56
N GLU A 151 15.99 -16.03 -7.84
CA GLU A 151 16.33 -15.19 -8.98
C GLU A 151 17.57 -14.34 -8.66
N PRO A 152 18.41 -14.00 -9.66
CA PRO A 152 19.56 -13.11 -9.46
C PRO A 152 19.14 -11.74 -8.97
N THR A 153 19.85 -11.16 -8.02
CA THR A 153 19.48 -9.86 -7.41
C THR A 153 19.55 -8.68 -8.38
N ASP A 154 20.32 -8.78 -9.45
CA ASP A 154 20.42 -7.75 -10.49
C ASP A 154 19.14 -7.58 -11.31
N VAL A 155 18.24 -8.59 -11.32
CA VAL A 155 16.94 -8.48 -11.99
C VAL A 155 16.00 -7.49 -11.29
N PHE A 156 16.25 -7.16 -10.03
CA PHE A 156 15.41 -6.21 -9.27
C PHE A 156 15.25 -4.88 -9.99
N LYS A 157 16.37 -4.30 -10.46
CA LYS A 157 16.34 -3.03 -11.21
C LYS A 157 15.52 -3.13 -12.50
N LYS A 158 15.60 -4.28 -13.19
CA LYS A 158 14.83 -4.54 -14.42
C LYS A 158 13.34 -4.58 -14.14
N TYR A 159 12.91 -5.27 -13.07
CA TYR A 159 11.51 -5.33 -12.66
C TYR A 159 10.96 -3.97 -12.26
N VAL A 160 11.72 -3.20 -11.47
CA VAL A 160 11.32 -1.84 -11.10
C VAL A 160 11.17 -0.95 -12.33
N GLN A 161 12.15 -0.99 -13.26
CA GLN A 161 12.10 -0.19 -14.48
C GLN A 161 10.91 -0.60 -15.36
N GLN A 162 10.67 -1.89 -15.56
CA GLN A 162 9.54 -2.41 -16.33
C GLN A 162 8.20 -1.89 -15.77
N LEU A 163 8.03 -1.89 -14.44
CA LEU A 163 6.82 -1.39 -13.80
C LEU A 163 6.68 0.12 -13.97
N VAL A 164 7.76 0.88 -13.82
CA VAL A 164 7.78 2.34 -14.01
C VAL A 164 7.40 2.71 -15.45
N ASP A 165 8.01 2.04 -16.43
CA ASP A 165 7.73 2.28 -17.85
C ASP A 165 6.29 1.95 -18.22
N TYR A 166 5.77 0.82 -17.70
CA TYR A 166 4.39 0.44 -17.89
C TYR A 166 3.42 1.49 -17.32
N CYS A 167 3.66 1.94 -16.08
CA CYS A 167 2.81 2.95 -15.43
C CYS A 167 2.83 4.28 -16.19
N ASN A 168 4.01 4.74 -16.60
CA ASN A 168 4.16 5.98 -17.36
C ASN A 168 3.43 5.91 -18.71
N SER A 169 3.60 4.82 -19.45
CA SER A 169 2.98 4.62 -20.76
C SER A 169 1.44 4.55 -20.69
N ASN A 170 0.91 4.06 -19.57
CA ASN A 170 -0.54 3.88 -19.37
C ASN A 170 -1.17 4.95 -18.47
N LYS A 171 -0.44 6.00 -18.10
CA LYS A 171 -0.91 7.10 -17.21
C LYS A 171 -1.44 6.60 -15.87
N ILE A 172 -0.74 5.64 -15.26
CA ILE A 172 -1.06 5.06 -13.96
C ILE A 172 -0.19 5.73 -12.91
N THR A 173 -0.78 6.11 -11.79
CA THR A 173 -0.03 6.63 -10.65
C THR A 173 0.68 5.47 -9.95
N LEU A 174 2.01 5.49 -9.92
CA LEU A 174 2.81 4.52 -9.20
C LEU A 174 3.30 5.12 -7.87
N LEU A 175 2.75 4.61 -6.76
CA LEU A 175 3.26 4.89 -5.43
C LEU A 175 4.46 3.99 -5.16
N ARG A 176 5.55 4.59 -4.67
CA ARG A 176 6.77 3.85 -4.35
C ARG A 176 7.09 4.04 -2.87
N THR A 177 7.25 2.93 -2.15
CA THR A 177 7.85 2.99 -0.82
C THR A 177 9.34 3.16 -1.00
N ILE A 178 9.87 4.30 -0.61
CA ILE A 178 11.32 4.50 -0.55
C ILE A 178 11.73 4.02 0.85
N GLY A 179 12.23 2.80 0.91
CA GLY A 179 12.90 2.29 2.11
C GLY A 179 14.32 2.85 2.15
N VAL A 180 14.70 3.43 3.26
CA VAL A 180 16.11 3.71 3.52
C VAL A 180 16.69 2.41 4.08
N MET A 181 17.55 1.74 3.30
CA MET A 181 18.27 0.57 3.76
C MET A 181 19.53 1.02 4.51
N PHE A 182 19.59 0.71 5.79
CA PHE A 182 20.77 0.91 6.61
C PHE A 182 21.51 -0.42 6.76
N SER A 183 22.83 -0.35 6.74
CA SER A 183 23.68 -1.53 6.97
C SER A 183 23.62 -2.00 8.42
N ASP A 184 23.09 -1.19 9.31
CA ASP A 184 23.09 -1.36 10.74
C ASP A 184 21.88 -0.64 11.35
N GLU A 185 21.19 -1.32 12.25
CA GLU A 185 19.92 -0.83 12.77
C GLU A 185 20.05 0.38 13.68
N GLU A 186 21.17 0.53 14.37
CA GLU A 186 21.42 1.71 15.21
C GLU A 186 21.66 2.97 14.38
N LYS A 187 22.27 2.85 13.22
CA LYS A 187 22.45 3.97 12.29
C LYS A 187 21.14 4.41 11.65
N ARG A 188 20.19 3.49 11.52
CA ARG A 188 18.90 3.75 10.93
C ARG A 188 18.22 4.96 11.56
N ILE A 189 18.16 5.03 12.88
CA ILE A 189 17.50 6.13 13.61
C ILE A 189 18.28 7.43 13.45
N SER A 190 19.60 7.40 13.58
CA SER A 190 20.44 8.60 13.52
C SER A 190 20.49 9.24 12.13
N GLU A 191 20.39 8.45 11.07
CA GLU A 191 20.37 8.97 9.69
C GLU A 191 19.00 9.49 9.29
N TYR A 192 17.94 9.01 9.92
CA TYR A 192 16.58 9.51 9.69
C TYR A 192 16.36 10.92 10.25
N ILE A 193 17.15 11.33 11.22
CA ILE A 193 17.03 12.61 11.95
C ILE A 193 17.96 13.67 11.37
N LYS A 194 18.87 13.31 10.47
CA LYS A 194 19.72 14.23 9.74
C LYS A 194 19.02 14.71 8.48
#